data_4e895396c0ae4be16de1144f41794f52
#
_entry.id   4e895396c0ae4be16de1144f41794f52
#
_cell.length_a   1.000
_cell.length_b   1.000
_cell.length_c   1.000
_cell.angle_alpha   90.00
_cell.angle_beta   90.00
_cell.angle_gamma   90.00
#
_symmetry.space_group_name_H-M   'P 1'
#
loop_
_entity.id
_entity.type
_entity.pdbx_description
1 polymer ?
#
loop_
_entity_poly.entity_id
_entity_poly.type
_entity_poly.pdbx_seq_one_letter_code
_entity_poly.pdbx_strand_id
1 'polypeptide(L)'
;MLQKLVLVMLLFQTIISSAQVKTVKNINYAGTTAEKNTLNIFYKNDGVADKPVLIFIHGGSWSSGKKETYWWLGRNFARKGIVTVIINYPLAPDAQYGKMADDCALAVKWVKENISGYQANANMLFVMGHSAGAHLAELINSDPKYFQHAGIKNPIKGVILNDPFGLDIHEYLTEAEKDDYYYDFLRTFTNQPAVWKTASPLEYVNQIKNPHLLFYGSKTYGAIKLQTPRLYEKLKANKVPVEIREIKGKSHVPMISQMIFGGNDLYKDIVTFINHQS
;
A
#
# COMPACT_ATOMS: atom_id res chain seq x y z
N MET A 1 -29.94 -51.42 48.51
CA MET A 1 -29.35 -51.42 47.15
C MET A 1 -29.29 -50.00 46.65
N LEU A 2 -28.11 -49.38 46.74
CA LEU A 2 -27.87 -47.98 46.32
C LEU A 2 -27.30 -48.00 44.91
N GLN A 3 -28.08 -47.60 43.91
CA GLN A 3 -27.55 -47.41 42.54
C GLN A 3 -26.72 -46.10 42.49
N LYS A 4 -25.42 -46.26 42.27
CA LYS A 4 -24.52 -45.15 42.01
C LYS A 4 -24.72 -44.66 40.56
N LEU A 5 -25.31 -43.49 40.40
CA LEU A 5 -25.40 -42.79 39.13
C LEU A 5 -24.04 -42.13 38.85
N VAL A 6 -23.26 -42.67 37.90
CA VAL A 6 -22.01 -42.09 37.43
C VAL A 6 -22.35 -41.08 36.32
N LEU A 7 -22.33 -39.81 36.66
CA LEU A 7 -22.49 -38.69 35.71
C LEU A 7 -21.17 -38.47 34.97
N VAL A 8 -21.04 -38.95 33.73
CA VAL A 8 -19.90 -38.69 32.87
C VAL A 8 -20.08 -37.28 32.29
N MET A 9 -19.42 -36.28 32.87
CA MET A 9 -19.24 -34.95 32.27
C MET A 9 -18.26 -35.08 31.10
N LEU A 10 -18.78 -35.11 29.88
CA LEU A 10 -18.00 -34.87 28.66
C LEU A 10 -17.65 -33.36 28.59
N LEU A 11 -16.47 -33.03 29.04
CA LEU A 11 -15.83 -31.72 28.81
C LEU A 11 -15.51 -31.64 27.31
N PHE A 12 -16.39 -31.03 26.54
CA PHE A 12 -16.05 -30.49 25.22
C PHE A 12 -15.04 -29.34 25.40
N GLN A 13 -13.77 -29.68 25.41
CA GLN A 13 -12.72 -28.68 25.23
C GLN A 13 -12.80 -28.22 23.78
N THR A 14 -13.54 -27.13 23.52
CA THR A 14 -13.39 -26.37 22.28
C THR A 14 -11.98 -25.82 22.27
N ILE A 15 -11.08 -26.49 21.58
CA ILE A 15 -9.76 -25.94 21.25
C ILE A 15 -10.06 -24.75 20.33
N ILE A 16 -10.16 -23.57 20.93
CA ILE A 16 -10.09 -22.31 20.17
C ILE A 16 -8.65 -22.24 19.65
N SER A 17 -8.43 -22.87 18.51
CA SER A 17 -7.17 -22.67 17.77
C SER A 17 -7.13 -21.19 17.41
N SER A 18 -6.38 -20.43 18.18
CA SER A 18 -6.05 -19.05 17.82
C SER A 18 -5.33 -19.09 16.50
N ALA A 19 -6.07 -18.85 15.42
CA ALA A 19 -5.54 -18.94 14.07
C ALA A 19 -4.32 -18.01 13.93
N GLN A 20 -3.16 -18.63 13.76
CA GLN A 20 -1.86 -17.95 13.75
C GLN A 20 -1.67 -17.18 12.44
N VAL A 21 -1.18 -15.96 12.54
CA VAL A 21 -0.70 -15.22 11.36
C VAL A 21 0.56 -15.90 10.82
N LYS A 22 0.46 -16.44 9.62
CA LYS A 22 1.57 -16.98 8.85
C LYS A 22 2.26 -15.87 8.05
N THR A 23 3.56 -16.06 7.83
CA THR A 23 4.37 -15.15 7.01
C THR A 23 5.18 -15.98 6.02
N VAL A 24 5.05 -15.69 4.74
CA VAL A 24 5.91 -16.20 3.68
C VAL A 24 6.81 -15.06 3.21
N LYS A 25 8.12 -15.30 3.17
CA LYS A 25 9.11 -14.24 2.95
C LYS A 25 9.88 -14.42 1.66
N ASN A 26 10.36 -13.30 1.12
CA ASN A 26 11.34 -13.23 0.04
C ASN A 26 10.89 -13.94 -1.26
N ILE A 27 9.61 -13.85 -1.57
CA ILE A 27 9.09 -14.34 -2.85
C ILE A 27 9.56 -13.36 -3.93
N ASN A 28 10.28 -13.85 -4.93
CA ASN A 28 10.67 -13.06 -6.09
C ASN A 28 9.46 -12.92 -7.03
N TYR A 29 9.10 -11.69 -7.36
CA TYR A 29 7.95 -11.39 -8.21
C TYR A 29 8.31 -11.05 -9.67
N ALA A 30 9.60 -10.81 -9.94
CA ALA A 30 10.05 -10.37 -11.26
C ALA A 30 10.66 -11.49 -12.12
N GLY A 31 10.79 -12.71 -11.56
CA GLY A 31 11.44 -13.83 -12.28
C GLY A 31 12.94 -13.65 -12.51
N THR A 32 13.57 -12.69 -11.83
CA THR A 32 15.00 -12.37 -11.93
C THR A 32 15.72 -12.75 -10.64
N THR A 33 17.04 -12.74 -10.64
CA THR A 33 17.88 -12.95 -9.44
C THR A 33 17.99 -11.70 -8.56
N ALA A 34 17.32 -10.60 -8.92
CA ALA A 34 17.40 -9.33 -8.20
C ALA A 34 16.76 -9.43 -6.81
N GLU A 35 17.56 -9.34 -5.75
CA GLU A 35 17.10 -9.39 -4.35
C GLU A 35 16.10 -8.28 -3.99
N LYS A 36 16.15 -7.16 -4.72
CA LYS A 36 15.25 -6.02 -4.51
C LYS A 36 13.83 -6.25 -5.06
N ASN A 37 13.63 -7.22 -5.95
CA ASN A 37 12.31 -7.54 -6.51
C ASN A 37 11.62 -8.67 -5.73
N THR A 38 11.48 -8.50 -4.42
CA THR A 38 10.89 -9.50 -3.54
C THR A 38 9.74 -8.95 -2.71
N LEU A 39 8.84 -9.83 -2.32
CA LEU A 39 7.69 -9.51 -1.45
C LEU A 39 7.58 -10.48 -0.27
N ASN A 40 6.87 -10.04 0.77
CA ASN A 40 6.47 -10.86 1.91
C ASN A 40 4.94 -10.90 1.98
N ILE A 41 4.36 -12.07 2.28
CA ILE A 41 2.91 -12.27 2.45
C ILE A 41 2.62 -12.58 3.91
N PHE A 42 1.61 -11.89 4.45
CA PHE A 42 1.09 -12.11 5.80
C PHE A 42 -0.39 -12.47 5.70
N TYR A 43 -0.79 -13.59 6.28
CA TYR A 43 -2.19 -14.02 6.26
C TYR A 43 -2.56 -14.81 7.51
N LYS A 44 -3.80 -14.72 7.93
CA LYS A 44 -4.36 -15.52 9.02
C LYS A 44 -4.79 -16.87 8.46
N ASN A 45 -4.13 -17.93 8.91
CA ASN A 45 -4.44 -19.30 8.47
C ASN A 45 -5.56 -19.87 9.34
N ASP A 46 -6.80 -19.53 9.03
CA ASP A 46 -8.01 -19.89 9.78
C ASP A 46 -9.04 -20.66 8.95
N GLY A 47 -8.67 -21.08 7.73
CA GLY A 47 -9.57 -21.78 6.80
C GLY A 47 -10.58 -20.87 6.07
N VAL A 48 -10.67 -19.59 6.42
CA VAL A 48 -11.56 -18.65 5.73
C VAL A 48 -10.92 -18.25 4.41
N ALA A 49 -11.59 -18.52 3.31
CA ALA A 49 -11.16 -18.16 1.95
C ALA A 49 -11.62 -16.74 1.55
N ASP A 50 -11.28 -16.34 0.34
CA ASP A 50 -11.75 -15.13 -0.34
C ASP A 50 -11.48 -13.80 0.40
N LYS A 51 -10.42 -13.76 1.24
CA LYS A 51 -10.03 -12.54 1.93
C LYS A 51 -9.54 -11.47 0.97
N PRO A 52 -9.84 -10.19 1.21
CA PRO A 52 -9.26 -9.09 0.45
C PRO A 52 -7.75 -9.03 0.63
N VAL A 53 -7.08 -8.44 -0.36
CA VAL A 53 -5.62 -8.33 -0.41
C VAL A 53 -5.21 -6.87 -0.36
N LEU A 54 -4.33 -6.52 0.56
CA LEU A 54 -3.69 -5.21 0.64
C LEU A 54 -2.22 -5.32 0.26
N ILE A 55 -1.83 -4.67 -0.84
CA ILE A 55 -0.44 -4.58 -1.28
C ILE A 55 0.13 -3.26 -0.74
N PHE A 56 1.16 -3.34 0.09
CA PHE A 56 1.79 -2.16 0.69
C PHE A 56 3.13 -1.85 0.02
N ILE A 57 3.27 -0.60 -0.41
CA ILE A 57 4.47 0.00 -1.00
C ILE A 57 5.09 0.95 0.03
N HIS A 58 6.33 0.65 0.46
CA HIS A 58 6.99 1.44 1.51
C HIS A 58 7.48 2.79 1.01
N GLY A 59 7.60 3.75 1.93
CA GLY A 59 8.26 5.04 1.71
C GLY A 59 9.78 4.96 1.87
N GLY A 60 10.43 6.12 1.87
CA GLY A 60 11.86 6.28 2.03
C GLY A 60 12.50 7.13 0.95
N SER A 61 11.81 8.19 0.51
CA SER A 61 12.29 9.18 -0.48
C SER A 61 12.85 8.54 -1.75
N TRP A 62 12.26 7.41 -2.18
CA TRP A 62 12.68 6.59 -3.34
C TRP A 62 14.13 6.07 -3.29
N SER A 63 14.91 6.41 -2.26
CA SER A 63 16.34 6.07 -2.11
C SER A 63 16.62 5.14 -0.92
N SER A 64 15.62 4.87 -0.09
CA SER A 64 15.76 4.05 1.11
C SER A 64 14.48 3.27 1.42
N GLY A 65 14.51 2.47 2.49
CA GLY A 65 13.38 1.66 2.93
C GLY A 65 13.47 0.20 2.50
N LYS A 66 12.70 -0.62 3.17
CA LYS A 66 12.60 -2.06 2.90
C LYS A 66 11.34 -2.66 3.51
N LYS A 67 10.80 -3.72 2.90
CA LYS A 67 9.60 -4.44 3.35
C LYS A 67 9.71 -4.99 4.77
N GLU A 68 10.92 -5.32 5.20
CA GLU A 68 11.19 -5.88 6.52
C GLU A 68 10.84 -4.91 7.65
N THR A 69 10.96 -3.61 7.42
CA THR A 69 10.62 -2.56 8.40
C THR A 69 9.14 -2.58 8.77
N TYR A 70 8.27 -3.04 7.85
CA TYR A 70 6.81 -2.95 7.99
C TYR A 70 6.14 -4.28 8.35
N TRP A 71 6.88 -5.28 8.87
CA TRP A 71 6.35 -6.59 9.25
C TRP A 71 5.13 -6.50 10.19
N TRP A 72 5.13 -5.52 11.08
CA TRP A 72 4.02 -5.25 12.02
C TRP A 72 2.74 -4.85 11.28
N LEU A 73 2.84 -4.05 10.22
CA LEU A 73 1.71 -3.65 9.38
C LEU A 73 1.03 -4.89 8.75
N GLY A 74 1.85 -5.75 8.14
CA GLY A 74 1.38 -7.00 7.56
C GLY A 74 0.66 -7.89 8.57
N ARG A 75 1.26 -8.08 9.75
CA ARG A 75 0.63 -8.88 10.82
C ARG A 75 -0.66 -8.26 11.35
N ASN A 76 -0.70 -6.94 11.52
CA ASN A 76 -1.87 -6.25 12.05
C ASN A 76 -3.07 -6.35 11.09
N PHE A 77 -2.87 -6.17 9.79
CA PHE A 77 -3.94 -6.36 8.80
C PHE A 77 -4.34 -7.84 8.66
N ALA A 78 -3.37 -8.77 8.68
CA ALA A 78 -3.68 -10.20 8.64
C ALA A 78 -4.57 -10.64 9.81
N ARG A 79 -4.34 -10.13 11.03
CA ARG A 79 -5.21 -10.35 12.19
C ARG A 79 -6.64 -9.83 11.98
N LYS A 80 -6.82 -8.84 11.13
CA LYS A 80 -8.12 -8.24 10.76
C LYS A 80 -8.77 -8.90 9.55
N GLY A 81 -8.22 -10.03 9.06
CA GLY A 81 -8.78 -10.79 7.95
C GLY A 81 -8.36 -10.29 6.56
N ILE A 82 -7.35 -9.44 6.45
CA ILE A 82 -6.84 -8.92 5.18
C ILE A 82 -5.49 -9.58 4.89
N VAL A 83 -5.37 -10.31 3.78
CA VAL A 83 -4.08 -10.82 3.31
C VAL A 83 -3.22 -9.63 2.90
N THR A 84 -2.04 -9.50 3.49
CA THR A 84 -1.20 -8.32 3.26
C THR A 84 0.08 -8.71 2.58
N VAL A 85 0.38 -8.07 1.48
CA VAL A 85 1.62 -8.23 0.71
C VAL A 85 2.45 -6.96 0.86
N ILE A 86 3.69 -7.08 1.33
CA ILE A 86 4.60 -5.95 1.45
C ILE A 86 5.73 -6.17 0.46
N ILE A 87 5.94 -5.21 -0.45
CA ILE A 87 6.89 -5.34 -1.54
C ILE A 87 8.16 -4.52 -1.28
N ASN A 88 9.29 -5.00 -1.77
CA ASN A 88 10.45 -4.20 -2.09
C ASN A 88 10.38 -3.79 -3.57
N TYR A 89 11.06 -2.72 -3.91
CA TYR A 89 11.31 -2.25 -5.26
C TYR A 89 12.73 -1.67 -5.35
N PRO A 90 13.35 -1.58 -6.53
CA PRO A 90 14.69 -0.99 -6.67
C PRO A 90 14.65 0.49 -6.31
N LEU A 91 15.74 1.00 -5.74
CA LEU A 91 15.83 2.34 -5.18
C LEU A 91 16.85 3.19 -5.97
N ALA A 92 16.75 4.52 -5.86
CA ALA A 92 17.77 5.42 -6.38
C ALA A 92 19.10 5.22 -5.58
N PRO A 93 20.26 5.39 -6.22
CA PRO A 93 20.45 5.82 -7.60
C PRO A 93 20.38 4.67 -8.64
N ASP A 94 20.27 3.40 -8.21
CA ASP A 94 20.27 2.23 -9.09
C ASP A 94 19.07 2.17 -10.04
N ALA A 95 17.97 2.85 -9.65
CA ALA A 95 16.76 2.94 -10.46
C ALA A 95 16.14 4.35 -10.38
N GLN A 96 15.47 4.77 -11.44
CA GLN A 96 14.63 5.96 -11.48
C GLN A 96 13.16 5.58 -11.24
N TYR A 97 12.30 6.59 -10.98
CA TYR A 97 10.89 6.41 -10.64
C TYR A 97 10.12 5.50 -11.62
N GLY A 98 10.40 5.61 -12.94
CA GLY A 98 9.71 4.81 -13.96
C GLY A 98 9.98 3.31 -13.77
N LYS A 99 11.23 2.92 -13.53
CA LYS A 99 11.60 1.52 -13.24
C LYS A 99 10.98 1.06 -11.91
N MET A 100 10.96 1.93 -10.88
CA MET A 100 10.32 1.61 -9.59
C MET A 100 8.82 1.35 -9.77
N ALA A 101 8.14 2.17 -10.56
CA ALA A 101 6.72 2.01 -10.86
C ALA A 101 6.45 0.75 -11.70
N ASP A 102 7.26 0.46 -12.72
CA ASP A 102 7.16 -0.78 -13.50
C ASP A 102 7.28 -2.01 -12.59
N ASP A 103 8.24 -2.02 -11.65
CA ASP A 103 8.41 -3.14 -10.72
C ASP A 103 7.27 -3.23 -9.69
N CYS A 104 6.71 -2.10 -9.24
CA CYS A 104 5.49 -2.12 -8.44
C CYS A 104 4.30 -2.73 -9.20
N ALA A 105 4.13 -2.39 -10.48
CA ALA A 105 3.09 -2.98 -11.33
C ALA A 105 3.31 -4.49 -11.57
N LEU A 106 4.56 -4.93 -11.75
CA LEU A 106 4.92 -6.36 -11.82
C LEU A 106 4.60 -7.09 -10.51
N ALA A 107 4.85 -6.47 -9.35
CA ALA A 107 4.48 -7.05 -8.07
C ALA A 107 2.96 -7.21 -7.93
N VAL A 108 2.18 -6.21 -8.35
CA VAL A 108 0.71 -6.30 -8.39
C VAL A 108 0.25 -7.41 -9.34
N LYS A 109 0.87 -7.55 -10.52
CA LYS A 109 0.60 -8.66 -11.43
C LYS A 109 0.87 -10.00 -10.78
N TRP A 110 2.04 -10.16 -10.17
CA TRP A 110 2.39 -11.40 -9.47
C TRP A 110 1.33 -11.76 -8.41
N VAL A 111 0.91 -10.78 -7.61
CA VAL A 111 -0.16 -10.96 -6.61
C VAL A 111 -1.46 -11.39 -7.28
N LYS A 112 -1.87 -10.72 -8.36
CA LYS A 112 -3.07 -11.09 -9.12
C LYS A 112 -3.08 -12.54 -9.59
N GLU A 113 -1.92 -13.06 -9.99
CA GLU A 113 -1.77 -14.39 -10.56
C GLU A 113 -1.57 -15.49 -9.51
N ASN A 114 -1.03 -15.16 -8.31
CA ASN A 114 -0.53 -16.18 -7.37
C ASN A 114 -1.17 -16.16 -5.98
N ILE A 115 -1.88 -15.09 -5.60
CA ILE A 115 -2.28 -14.88 -4.19
C ILE A 115 -3.38 -15.84 -3.70
N SER A 116 -4.13 -16.47 -4.59
CA SER A 116 -5.23 -17.36 -4.22
C SER A 116 -4.82 -18.54 -3.33
N GLY A 117 -3.56 -19.00 -3.42
CA GLY A 117 -2.98 -20.01 -2.56
C GLY A 117 -2.85 -19.61 -1.07
N TYR A 118 -3.11 -18.35 -0.73
CA TYR A 118 -3.00 -17.78 0.62
C TYR A 118 -4.34 -17.39 1.22
N GLN A 119 -5.43 -18.11 0.88
CA GLN A 119 -6.80 -17.82 1.33
C GLN A 119 -7.32 -16.45 0.90
N ALA A 120 -6.84 -15.93 -0.22
CA ALA A 120 -7.10 -14.60 -0.71
C ALA A 120 -7.91 -14.60 -2.01
N ASN A 121 -8.68 -13.53 -2.22
CA ASN A 121 -9.40 -13.27 -3.45
C ASN A 121 -8.56 -12.37 -4.36
N ALA A 122 -8.04 -12.92 -5.45
CA ALA A 122 -7.26 -12.18 -6.43
C ALA A 122 -8.06 -11.09 -7.19
N ASN A 123 -9.39 -11.06 -7.06
CA ASN A 123 -10.23 -9.99 -7.63
C ASN A 123 -10.49 -8.84 -6.65
N MET A 124 -9.99 -8.93 -5.41
CA MET A 124 -10.15 -7.93 -4.36
C MET A 124 -8.79 -7.37 -3.93
N LEU A 125 -8.09 -6.74 -4.88
CA LEU A 125 -6.76 -6.18 -4.68
C LEU A 125 -6.84 -4.68 -4.37
N PHE A 126 -6.24 -4.28 -3.25
CA PHE A 126 -6.09 -2.88 -2.84
C PHE A 126 -4.60 -2.56 -2.75
N VAL A 127 -4.24 -1.32 -3.09
CA VAL A 127 -2.87 -0.84 -2.94
C VAL A 127 -2.84 0.27 -1.90
N MET A 128 -1.90 0.18 -0.98
CA MET A 128 -1.61 1.21 0.02
C MET A 128 -0.14 1.62 -0.07
N GLY A 129 0.13 2.91 0.03
CA GLY A 129 1.48 3.41 0.16
C GLY A 129 1.61 4.49 1.25
N HIS A 130 2.84 4.71 1.69
CA HIS A 130 3.20 5.83 2.55
C HIS A 130 4.29 6.67 1.88
N SER A 131 4.18 8.01 1.91
CA SER A 131 5.21 8.91 1.38
C SER A 131 5.53 8.63 -0.10
N ALA A 132 6.79 8.37 -0.45
CA ALA A 132 7.24 7.93 -1.77
C ALA A 132 6.53 6.65 -2.25
N GLY A 133 6.18 5.74 -1.34
CA GLY A 133 5.39 4.55 -1.69
C GLY A 133 3.95 4.88 -2.06
N ALA A 134 3.37 5.93 -1.46
CA ALA A 134 2.04 6.41 -1.85
C ALA A 134 2.08 7.10 -3.23
N HIS A 135 3.16 7.82 -3.55
CA HIS A 135 3.40 8.31 -4.91
C HIS A 135 3.41 7.16 -5.93
N LEU A 136 4.21 6.10 -5.69
CA LEU A 136 4.29 4.96 -6.60
C LEU A 136 2.95 4.22 -6.70
N ALA A 137 2.22 4.05 -5.58
CA ALA A 137 0.89 3.45 -5.57
C ALA A 137 -0.08 4.22 -6.47
N GLU A 138 -0.10 5.55 -6.34
CA GLU A 138 -0.96 6.39 -7.16
C GLU A 138 -0.51 6.46 -8.61
N LEU A 139 0.80 6.50 -8.86
CA LEU A 139 1.34 6.57 -10.22
C LEU A 139 0.98 5.32 -11.04
N ILE A 140 1.16 4.11 -10.49
CA ILE A 140 0.77 2.88 -11.20
C ILE A 140 -0.74 2.75 -11.37
N ASN A 141 -1.53 3.36 -10.47
CA ASN A 141 -2.98 3.36 -10.56
C ASN A 141 -3.51 4.34 -11.62
N SER A 142 -2.89 5.52 -11.72
CA SER A 142 -3.36 6.62 -12.55
C SER A 142 -2.81 6.60 -13.98
N ASP A 143 -1.55 6.18 -14.19
CA ASP A 143 -0.94 6.08 -15.52
C ASP A 143 -1.02 4.63 -16.05
N PRO A 144 -1.88 4.34 -17.04
CA PRO A 144 -2.15 2.98 -17.51
C PRO A 144 -0.94 2.29 -18.12
N LYS A 145 0.11 3.03 -18.50
CA LYS A 145 1.31 2.44 -19.15
C LYS A 145 1.98 1.38 -18.28
N TYR A 146 2.00 1.53 -16.96
CA TYR A 146 2.68 0.60 -16.07
C TYR A 146 2.04 -0.78 -16.06
N PHE A 147 0.70 -0.86 -16.03
CA PHE A 147 0.02 -2.14 -16.19
C PHE A 147 0.06 -2.67 -17.63
N GLN A 148 0.11 -1.78 -18.63
CA GLN A 148 0.35 -2.19 -20.02
C GLN A 148 1.75 -2.83 -20.19
N HIS A 149 2.81 -2.25 -19.60
CA HIS A 149 4.15 -2.83 -19.57
C HIS A 149 4.16 -4.19 -18.84
N ALA A 150 3.39 -4.31 -17.75
CA ALA A 150 3.23 -5.58 -17.05
C ALA A 150 2.38 -6.61 -17.83
N GLY A 151 1.71 -6.23 -18.92
CA GLY A 151 0.89 -7.11 -19.77
C GLY A 151 -0.46 -7.48 -19.15
N ILE A 152 -1.01 -6.64 -18.28
CA ILE A 152 -2.34 -6.83 -17.65
C ILE A 152 -3.15 -5.52 -17.69
N LYS A 153 -4.46 -5.62 -17.46
CA LYS A 153 -5.29 -4.46 -17.12
C LYS A 153 -5.12 -4.14 -15.63
N ASN A 154 -5.30 -2.86 -15.26
CA ASN A 154 -5.25 -2.45 -13.86
C ASN A 154 -6.24 -3.28 -13.01
N PRO A 155 -5.76 -4.13 -12.07
CA PRO A 155 -6.61 -4.99 -11.25
C PRO A 155 -7.00 -4.35 -9.90
N ILE A 156 -6.57 -3.11 -9.63
CA ILE A 156 -6.71 -2.44 -8.34
C ILE A 156 -8.18 -2.05 -8.14
N LYS A 157 -8.78 -2.49 -7.02
CA LYS A 157 -10.15 -2.17 -6.62
C LYS A 157 -10.26 -0.86 -5.86
N GLY A 158 -9.20 -0.45 -5.16
CA GLY A 158 -9.16 0.81 -4.42
C GLY A 158 -7.75 1.14 -3.96
N VAL A 159 -7.49 2.42 -3.74
CA VAL A 159 -6.18 2.96 -3.37
C VAL A 159 -6.25 3.65 -2.01
N ILE A 160 -5.27 3.40 -1.16
CA ILE A 160 -5.11 4.02 0.15
C ILE A 160 -3.79 4.79 0.17
N LEU A 161 -3.85 6.11 0.30
CA LEU A 161 -2.66 6.96 0.35
C LEU A 161 -2.48 7.50 1.76
N ASN A 162 -1.38 7.12 2.40
CA ASN A 162 -1.02 7.61 3.72
C ASN A 162 0.12 8.62 3.60
N ASP A 163 -0.21 9.89 3.78
CA ASP A 163 0.71 11.03 3.73
C ASP A 163 1.55 11.06 2.42
N PRO A 164 0.88 11.05 1.25
CA PRO A 164 1.53 10.88 -0.05
C PRO A 164 2.43 12.08 -0.37
N PHE A 165 3.71 11.81 -0.64
CA PHE A 165 4.65 12.83 -1.08
C PHE A 165 4.92 12.68 -2.58
N GLY A 166 4.80 13.77 -3.34
CA GLY A 166 5.13 13.79 -4.78
C GLY A 166 3.95 13.52 -5.70
N LEU A 167 2.72 13.84 -5.31
CA LEU A 167 1.56 13.76 -6.22
C LEU A 167 1.70 14.72 -7.42
N ASP A 168 2.45 15.81 -7.24
CA ASP A 168 2.92 16.70 -8.30
C ASP A 168 4.43 16.94 -8.13
N ILE A 169 5.22 16.13 -8.79
CA ILE A 169 6.69 16.22 -8.78
C ILE A 169 7.15 17.45 -9.54
N HIS A 170 6.43 17.82 -10.61
CA HIS A 170 6.79 19.00 -11.41
C HIS A 170 6.66 20.29 -10.61
N GLU A 171 5.52 20.49 -9.94
CA GLU A 171 5.34 21.65 -9.04
C GLU A 171 6.41 21.64 -7.95
N TYR A 172 6.59 20.52 -7.25
CA TYR A 172 7.52 20.42 -6.14
C TYR A 172 8.95 20.78 -6.56
N LEU A 173 9.49 20.15 -7.60
CA LEU A 173 10.88 20.39 -8.04
C LEU A 173 11.08 21.75 -8.73
N THR A 174 10.02 22.36 -9.25
CA THR A 174 10.10 23.73 -9.80
C THR A 174 10.24 24.77 -8.70
N GLU A 175 9.57 24.56 -7.55
CA GLU A 175 9.48 25.52 -6.44
C GLU A 175 10.47 25.23 -5.30
N ALA A 176 11.04 24.03 -5.24
CA ALA A 176 11.91 23.60 -4.14
C ALA A 176 13.24 24.40 -4.11
N GLU A 177 13.71 24.69 -2.90
CA GLU A 177 15.08 25.15 -2.69
C GLU A 177 16.08 24.10 -3.22
N LYS A 178 17.16 24.57 -3.85
CA LYS A 178 18.20 23.71 -4.43
C LYS A 178 19.20 23.27 -3.34
N ASP A 179 18.70 22.56 -2.35
CA ASP A 179 19.44 21.96 -1.26
C ASP A 179 19.84 20.49 -1.56
N ASP A 180 20.43 19.81 -0.59
CA ASP A 180 20.85 18.43 -0.73
C ASP A 180 19.65 17.49 -1.04
N TYR A 181 18.47 17.77 -0.48
CA TYR A 181 17.24 16.99 -0.75
C TYR A 181 16.78 17.15 -2.21
N TYR A 182 16.86 18.36 -2.74
CA TYR A 182 16.56 18.62 -4.15
C TYR A 182 17.47 17.77 -5.05
N TYR A 183 18.79 17.79 -4.82
CA TYR A 183 19.75 17.04 -5.64
C TYR A 183 19.58 15.52 -5.46
N ASP A 184 19.24 15.04 -4.29
CA ASP A 184 18.91 13.62 -4.08
C ASP A 184 17.66 13.20 -4.87
N PHE A 185 16.63 14.05 -4.95
CA PHE A 185 15.45 13.76 -5.76
C PHE A 185 15.75 13.74 -7.26
N LEU A 186 16.72 14.51 -7.74
CA LEU A 186 17.12 14.46 -9.15
C LEU A 186 17.74 13.09 -9.54
N ARG A 187 18.25 12.31 -8.59
CA ARG A 187 18.69 10.92 -8.85
C ARG A 187 17.51 10.01 -9.21
N THR A 188 16.33 10.32 -8.70
CA THR A 188 15.08 9.60 -8.96
C THR A 188 14.36 10.13 -10.20
N PHE A 189 14.29 11.47 -10.33
CA PHE A 189 13.43 12.15 -11.31
C PHE A 189 14.20 12.86 -12.43
N THR A 190 15.52 12.74 -12.47
CA THR A 190 16.42 13.48 -13.39
C THR A 190 16.35 15.02 -13.20
N ASN A 191 17.06 15.77 -14.03
CA ASN A 191 17.03 17.23 -14.05
C ASN A 191 16.16 17.80 -15.19
N GLN A 192 15.25 16.98 -15.74
CA GLN A 192 14.43 17.35 -16.90
C GLN A 192 12.98 17.62 -16.46
N PRO A 193 12.45 18.86 -16.58
CA PRO A 193 11.07 19.18 -16.18
C PRO A 193 10.00 18.35 -16.89
N ALA A 194 10.24 17.92 -18.13
CA ALA A 194 9.34 17.04 -18.86
C ALA A 194 9.18 15.68 -18.16
N VAL A 195 10.26 15.15 -17.57
CA VAL A 195 10.26 13.91 -16.77
C VAL A 195 9.47 14.11 -15.48
N TRP A 196 9.58 15.28 -14.83
CA TRP A 196 8.83 15.58 -13.60
C TRP A 196 7.32 15.56 -13.82
N LYS A 197 6.83 16.08 -14.97
CA LYS A 197 5.40 15.97 -15.34
C LYS A 197 4.96 14.53 -15.47
N THR A 198 5.72 13.71 -16.20
CA THR A 198 5.38 12.29 -16.37
C THR A 198 5.49 11.47 -15.09
N ALA A 199 6.21 11.99 -14.09
CA ALA A 199 6.30 11.41 -12.75
C ALA A 199 5.18 11.88 -11.80
N SER A 200 4.31 12.80 -12.22
CA SER A 200 3.29 13.42 -11.38
C SER A 200 1.95 12.70 -11.52
N PRO A 201 1.45 11.93 -10.54
CA PRO A 201 0.14 11.28 -10.60
C PRO A 201 -1.02 12.25 -10.91
N LEU A 202 -0.94 13.49 -10.45
CA LEU A 202 -1.97 14.53 -10.70
C LEU A 202 -2.19 14.86 -12.18
N GLU A 203 -1.24 14.55 -13.07
CA GLU A 203 -1.39 14.70 -14.51
C GLU A 203 -2.36 13.65 -15.12
N TYR A 204 -2.56 12.51 -14.43
CA TYR A 204 -3.33 11.37 -14.93
C TYR A 204 -4.68 11.16 -14.22
N VAL A 205 -5.13 12.09 -13.39
CA VAL A 205 -6.35 11.93 -12.56
C VAL A 205 -7.58 11.55 -13.39
N ASN A 206 -7.67 12.02 -14.64
CA ASN A 206 -8.79 11.70 -15.55
C ASN A 206 -8.85 10.20 -15.93
N GLN A 207 -7.78 9.45 -15.74
CA GLN A 207 -7.72 8.01 -16.01
C GLN A 207 -8.21 7.17 -14.82
N ILE A 208 -8.32 7.76 -13.63
CA ILE A 208 -8.67 7.07 -12.40
C ILE A 208 -10.17 6.76 -12.38
N LYS A 209 -10.52 5.52 -12.00
CA LYS A 209 -11.91 5.05 -11.90
C LYS A 209 -12.24 4.39 -10.55
N ASN A 210 -11.24 3.88 -9.86
CA ASN A 210 -11.40 3.16 -8.60
C ASN A 210 -11.44 4.10 -7.38
N PRO A 211 -12.10 3.71 -6.27
CA PRO A 211 -12.24 4.53 -5.08
C PRO A 211 -10.92 4.77 -4.35
N HIS A 212 -10.84 5.88 -3.61
CA HIS A 212 -9.67 6.31 -2.86
C HIS A 212 -9.98 6.64 -1.42
N LEU A 213 -9.02 6.31 -0.53
CA LEU A 213 -8.98 6.76 0.85
C LEU A 213 -7.65 7.47 1.12
N LEU A 214 -7.73 8.76 1.43
CA LEU A 214 -6.58 9.65 1.58
C LEU A 214 -6.41 10.05 3.05
N PHE A 215 -5.18 9.93 3.56
CA PHE A 215 -4.79 10.42 4.87
C PHE A 215 -3.62 11.38 4.76
N TYR A 216 -3.63 12.46 5.52
CA TYR A 216 -2.47 13.33 5.68
C TYR A 216 -2.40 13.92 7.10
N GLY A 217 -1.18 14.20 7.55
CA GLY A 217 -0.95 14.77 8.88
C GLY A 217 -1.09 16.28 8.90
N SER A 218 -1.73 16.85 9.94
CA SER A 218 -1.86 18.31 10.05
C SER A 218 -0.52 19.03 10.25
N LYS A 219 0.54 18.30 10.65
CA LYS A 219 1.90 18.81 10.84
C LYS A 219 2.91 18.21 9.85
N THR A 220 2.43 17.68 8.71
CA THR A 220 3.26 17.11 7.65
C THR A 220 3.86 18.21 6.76
N TYR A 221 4.58 17.80 5.71
CA TYR A 221 5.20 18.72 4.75
C TYR A 221 4.17 19.57 4.00
N GLY A 222 4.56 20.81 3.66
CA GLY A 222 3.70 21.76 2.94
C GLY A 222 3.16 21.20 1.62
N ALA A 223 4.02 20.55 0.84
CA ALA A 223 3.62 19.90 -0.41
C ALA A 223 2.53 18.85 -0.23
N ILE A 224 2.60 18.01 0.82
CA ILE A 224 1.58 17.01 1.12
C ILE A 224 0.24 17.68 1.47
N LYS A 225 0.27 18.71 2.33
CA LYS A 225 -0.92 19.48 2.72
C LYS A 225 -1.58 20.22 1.55
N LEU A 226 -0.82 20.55 0.52
CA LEU A 226 -1.31 21.21 -0.68
C LEU A 226 -1.85 20.17 -1.69
N GLN A 227 -1.04 19.15 -1.99
CA GLN A 227 -1.30 18.24 -3.10
C GLN A 227 -2.34 17.15 -2.76
N THR A 228 -2.43 16.69 -1.49
CA THR A 228 -3.40 15.68 -1.10
C THR A 228 -4.85 16.18 -1.18
N PRO A 229 -5.21 17.37 -0.65
CA PRO A 229 -6.54 17.94 -0.89
C PRO A 229 -6.81 18.25 -2.37
N ARG A 230 -5.80 18.64 -3.14
CA ARG A 230 -5.94 18.85 -4.59
C ARG A 230 -6.30 17.56 -5.32
N LEU A 231 -5.69 16.43 -4.99
CA LEU A 231 -6.08 15.13 -5.52
C LEU A 231 -7.53 14.81 -5.16
N TYR A 232 -7.91 15.00 -3.90
CA TYR A 232 -9.29 14.79 -3.46
C TYR A 232 -10.30 15.59 -4.29
N GLU A 233 -10.10 16.89 -4.49
CA GLU A 233 -11.01 17.73 -5.27
C GLU A 233 -11.06 17.31 -6.76
N LYS A 234 -9.93 16.96 -7.36
CA LYS A 234 -9.88 16.46 -8.74
C LYS A 234 -10.62 15.11 -8.87
N LEU A 235 -10.47 14.18 -7.93
CA LEU A 235 -11.19 12.90 -7.94
C LEU A 235 -12.71 13.13 -7.80
N LYS A 236 -13.15 14.03 -6.90
CA LYS A 236 -14.57 14.41 -6.77
C LYS A 236 -15.12 15.00 -8.07
N ALA A 237 -14.39 15.93 -8.69
CA ALA A 237 -14.80 16.52 -9.96
C ALA A 237 -14.99 15.47 -11.07
N ASN A 238 -14.17 14.41 -11.05
CA ASN A 238 -14.26 13.27 -11.96
C ASN A 238 -15.29 12.20 -11.53
N LYS A 239 -16.06 12.46 -10.45
CA LYS A 239 -17.06 11.54 -9.87
C LYS A 239 -16.46 10.20 -9.40
N VAL A 240 -15.19 10.19 -9.03
CA VAL A 240 -14.54 9.06 -8.42
C VAL A 240 -14.86 9.06 -6.91
N PRO A 241 -15.31 7.95 -6.31
CA PRO A 241 -15.52 7.86 -4.87
C PRO A 241 -14.21 8.12 -4.12
N VAL A 242 -14.22 9.10 -3.22
CA VAL A 242 -13.02 9.45 -2.46
C VAL A 242 -13.37 9.97 -1.07
N GLU A 243 -12.60 9.52 -0.09
CA GLU A 243 -12.62 10.02 1.28
C GLU A 243 -11.26 10.60 1.64
N ILE A 244 -11.26 11.65 2.47
CA ILE A 244 -10.04 12.28 2.97
C ILE A 244 -10.13 12.50 4.47
N ARG A 245 -9.03 12.27 5.18
CA ARG A 245 -8.89 12.47 6.64
C ARG A 245 -7.62 13.24 6.94
N GLU A 246 -7.75 14.40 7.55
CA GLU A 246 -6.63 15.08 8.20
C GLU A 246 -6.42 14.52 9.61
N ILE A 247 -5.23 14.03 9.90
CA ILE A 247 -4.88 13.44 11.20
C ILE A 247 -4.19 14.49 12.06
N LYS A 248 -4.93 15.00 13.05
CA LYS A 248 -4.48 16.10 13.93
C LYS A 248 -3.18 15.76 14.66
N GLY A 249 -2.26 16.71 14.70
CA GLY A 249 -1.00 16.65 15.45
C GLY A 249 0.05 15.72 14.85
N LYS A 250 -0.22 15.02 13.76
CA LYS A 250 0.74 14.09 13.15
C LYS A 250 1.60 14.81 12.10
N SER A 251 2.91 14.57 12.20
CA SER A 251 3.89 14.88 11.16
C SER A 251 4.14 13.66 10.28
N HIS A 252 4.99 13.75 9.29
CA HIS A 252 5.18 12.77 8.23
C HIS A 252 5.45 11.33 8.71
N VAL A 253 6.51 11.14 9.49
CA VAL A 253 6.87 9.80 10.01
C VAL A 253 5.82 9.23 10.96
N PRO A 254 5.28 9.99 11.93
CA PRO A 254 4.15 9.57 12.76
C PRO A 254 2.89 9.14 12.00
N MET A 255 2.68 9.57 10.77
CA MET A 255 1.54 9.11 9.96
C MET A 255 1.58 7.60 9.71
N ILE A 256 2.74 7.02 9.54
CA ILE A 256 2.88 5.56 9.39
C ILE A 256 3.25 4.85 10.69
N SER A 257 4.13 5.44 11.53
CA SER A 257 4.63 4.75 12.72
C SER A 257 3.56 4.55 13.81
N GLN A 258 2.51 5.40 13.88
CA GLN A 258 1.38 5.17 14.78
C GLN A 258 0.65 3.83 14.51
N MET A 259 0.75 3.31 13.30
CA MET A 259 0.16 2.02 12.91
C MET A 259 0.95 0.80 13.42
N ILE A 260 2.08 0.98 14.11
CA ILE A 260 2.76 -0.10 14.85
C ILE A 260 1.78 -0.72 15.85
N PHE A 261 0.93 0.08 16.46
CA PHE A 261 -0.11 -0.37 17.36
C PHE A 261 -1.36 -0.82 16.59
N GLY A 262 -1.70 -2.09 16.64
CA GLY A 262 -2.81 -2.69 15.88
C GLY A 262 -4.21 -2.18 16.24
N GLY A 263 -4.36 -1.42 17.32
CA GLY A 263 -5.60 -0.72 17.71
C GLY A 263 -5.74 0.71 17.19
N ASN A 264 -4.79 1.20 16.38
CA ASN A 264 -4.85 2.55 15.81
C ASN A 264 -6.07 2.72 14.89
N ASP A 265 -6.72 3.88 14.93
CA ASP A 265 -7.96 4.17 14.20
C ASP A 265 -7.82 4.08 12.66
N LEU A 266 -6.62 4.35 12.12
CA LEU A 266 -6.38 4.19 10.68
C LEU A 266 -6.67 2.76 10.19
N TYR A 267 -6.44 1.72 11.02
CA TYR A 267 -6.83 0.36 10.65
C TYR A 267 -8.34 0.21 10.50
N LYS A 268 -9.13 0.83 11.39
CA LYS A 268 -10.58 0.79 11.31
C LYS A 268 -11.07 1.42 10.02
N ASP A 269 -10.60 2.61 9.70
CA ASP A 269 -10.98 3.32 8.48
C ASP A 269 -10.60 2.53 7.23
N ILE A 270 -9.37 2.00 7.17
CA ILE A 270 -8.89 1.20 6.03
C ILE A 270 -9.68 -0.11 5.88
N VAL A 271 -9.94 -0.84 6.97
CA VAL A 271 -10.73 -2.08 6.95
C VAL A 271 -12.16 -1.79 6.50
N THR A 272 -12.77 -0.72 6.99
CA THR A 272 -14.11 -0.28 6.57
C THR A 272 -14.13 0.05 5.08
N PHE A 273 -13.16 0.82 4.59
CA PHE A 273 -13.03 1.16 3.16
C PHE A 273 -12.91 -0.10 2.30
N ILE A 274 -12.03 -1.03 2.65
CA ILE A 274 -11.83 -2.29 1.92
C ILE A 274 -13.14 -3.10 1.87
N ASN A 275 -13.82 -3.25 3.00
CA ASN A 275 -15.05 -4.04 3.10
C ASN A 275 -16.23 -3.44 2.33
N HIS A 276 -16.29 -2.11 2.17
CA HIS A 276 -17.31 -1.46 1.37
C HIS A 276 -17.12 -1.63 -0.14
N GLN A 277 -15.92 -2.02 -0.58
CA GLN A 277 -15.60 -2.26 -2.00
C GLN A 277 -15.58 -3.78 -2.34
N SER A 278 -15.92 -4.62 -1.38
CA SER A 278 -15.88 -6.08 -1.44
C SER A 278 -17.17 -6.68 -1.94
#